data_78e49d2772288e9439a9b83be288c960
#
_entry.id   78e49d2772288e9439a9b83be288c960
#
_cell.length_a   1.000
_cell.length_b   1.000
_cell.length_c   1.000
_cell.angle_alpha   90.00
_cell.angle_beta   90.00
_cell.angle_gamma   90.00
#
_symmetry.space_group_name_H-M   'P 1'
#
loop_
_entity.id
_entity.type
_entity.pdbx_description
1 polymer ?
#
loop_
_entity_poly.entity_id
_entity_poly.type
_entity_poly.pdbx_seq_one_letter_code
_entity_poly.pdbx_strand_id
1 'polypeptide(L)'
;MFAKTFGCARFIYNKMLGDRLDYYKETGKRLNNTPAQYKKEFPWLKEVDSLALANAQINLNKAYNNFWSNRKHFGKPRFKSKKTGHASYSTNNQHGSVRIEGNKVKLPKTGWVKLCLHRPLMENSTIKTVTISKTPSGKYYISILVEYENQILSIIPKNFLGLDFAMHGLYVASDEDNADYPNFLRKAEKRLVKAQRKLSKRQKGSRNRNKQRLRVAVLHEKIANQRRDFLHKKARYLADRYDAIGIEDISVKAMAKRKKDGKFSFGKSISDNGWSMFTSMLEYKLAWQGKQLIKIDKWYPSSQICHVCGY
;
A
#
# COMPACT_ATOMS: atom_id res chain seq x y z
N MET A 1 11.68 21.14 5.49
CA MET A 1 12.06 20.59 4.18
C MET A 1 11.02 19.60 3.64
N PHE A 2 10.61 18.51 4.31
CA PHE A 2 9.67 17.50 3.78
C PHE A 2 8.38 18.06 3.19
N ALA A 3 7.70 18.96 3.89
CA ALA A 3 6.44 19.56 3.40
C ALA A 3 6.64 20.31 2.07
N LYS A 4 7.79 20.97 1.90
CA LYS A 4 8.17 21.67 0.68
C LYS A 4 8.41 20.66 -0.44
N THR A 5 9.18 19.60 -0.20
CA THR A 5 9.44 18.54 -1.19
C THR A 5 8.15 17.83 -1.63
N PHE A 6 7.22 17.53 -0.70
CA PHE A 6 5.88 17.02 -1.06
C PHE A 6 5.11 17.96 -1.97
N GLY A 7 5.19 19.27 -1.68
CA GLY A 7 4.57 20.31 -2.51
C GLY A 7 5.14 20.35 -3.91
N CYS A 8 6.46 20.39 -4.02
CA CYS A 8 7.20 20.45 -5.29
C CYS A 8 6.97 19.21 -6.15
N ALA A 9 7.05 18.00 -5.56
CA ALA A 9 6.81 16.74 -6.27
C ALA A 9 5.38 16.65 -6.80
N ARG A 10 4.38 17.10 -6.01
CA ARG A 10 2.99 17.17 -6.47
C ARG A 10 2.80 18.22 -7.57
N PHE A 11 3.40 19.40 -7.41
CA PHE A 11 3.33 20.47 -8.39
C PHE A 11 3.88 20.02 -9.74
N ILE A 12 5.10 19.47 -9.76
CA ILE A 12 5.75 18.98 -10.99
C ILE A 12 4.90 17.90 -11.67
N TYR A 13 4.41 16.92 -10.90
CA TYR A 13 3.52 15.90 -11.45
C TYR A 13 2.30 16.52 -12.14
N ASN A 14 1.65 17.48 -11.48
CA ASN A 14 0.44 18.11 -11.99
C ASN A 14 0.74 19.04 -13.18
N LYS A 15 1.79 19.84 -13.11
CA LYS A 15 2.19 20.74 -14.21
C LYS A 15 2.53 19.94 -15.46
N MET A 16 3.35 18.89 -15.33
CA MET A 16 3.69 18.01 -16.44
C MET A 16 2.46 17.29 -17.02
N LEU A 17 1.51 16.87 -16.18
CA LEU A 17 0.27 16.26 -16.64
C LEU A 17 -0.59 17.29 -17.41
N GLY A 18 -0.74 18.50 -16.88
CA GLY A 18 -1.47 19.58 -17.55
C GLY A 18 -0.90 19.87 -18.93
N ASP A 19 0.40 20.17 -19.01
CA ASP A 19 1.07 20.49 -20.27
C ASP A 19 0.99 19.36 -21.31
N ARG A 20 1.07 18.08 -20.86
CA ARG A 20 0.87 16.92 -21.75
C ARG A 20 -0.55 16.82 -22.28
N LEU A 21 -1.54 17.14 -21.46
CA LEU A 21 -2.94 17.13 -21.89
C LEU A 21 -3.24 18.27 -22.86
N ASP A 22 -2.73 19.45 -22.60
CA ASP A 22 -2.96 20.63 -23.44
C ASP A 22 -2.23 20.49 -24.77
N TYR A 23 -0.95 20.09 -24.78
CA TYR A 23 -0.20 19.82 -26.00
C TYR A 23 -0.85 18.73 -26.87
N TYR A 24 -1.38 17.67 -26.23
CA TYR A 24 -2.08 16.61 -26.96
C TYR A 24 -3.38 17.10 -27.59
N LYS A 25 -4.12 18.00 -26.92
CA LYS A 25 -5.33 18.61 -27.51
C LYS A 25 -5.03 19.46 -28.72
N GLU A 26 -3.91 20.19 -28.70
CA GLU A 26 -3.53 21.11 -29.77
C GLU A 26 -2.88 20.40 -30.96
N THR A 27 -2.06 19.39 -30.70
CA THR A 27 -1.20 18.81 -31.74
C THR A 27 -1.50 17.34 -32.07
N GLY A 28 -2.30 16.65 -31.25
CA GLY A 28 -2.49 15.20 -31.33
C GLY A 28 -1.25 14.38 -30.98
N LYS A 29 -0.14 15.01 -30.59
CA LYS A 29 1.15 14.35 -30.32
C LYS A 29 1.46 14.27 -28.82
N ARG A 30 2.37 13.35 -28.45
CA ARG A 30 2.83 13.21 -27.06
C ARG A 30 3.93 14.23 -26.77
N LEU A 31 3.80 14.93 -25.64
CA LEU A 31 4.83 15.82 -25.12
C LEU A 31 5.80 15.05 -24.20
N ASN A 32 7.09 15.11 -24.51
CA ASN A 32 8.18 14.64 -23.65
C ASN A 32 8.77 15.79 -22.85
N ASN A 33 8.19 16.08 -21.70
CA ASN A 33 8.68 17.10 -20.79
C ASN A 33 9.42 16.48 -19.60
N THR A 34 10.36 17.24 -19.04
CA THR A 34 11.17 16.83 -17.89
C THR A 34 11.11 17.88 -16.78
N PRO A 35 11.32 17.52 -15.50
CA PRO A 35 11.30 18.49 -14.40
C PRO A 35 12.36 19.59 -14.53
N ALA A 36 13.46 19.35 -15.26
CA ALA A 36 14.53 20.31 -15.47
C ALA A 36 14.05 21.56 -16.20
N GLN A 37 13.17 21.39 -17.20
CA GLN A 37 12.64 22.49 -18.02
C GLN A 37 11.87 23.52 -17.18
N TYR A 38 11.18 23.06 -16.14
CA TYR A 38 10.37 23.91 -15.26
C TYR A 38 11.19 24.70 -14.23
N LYS A 39 12.49 24.36 -14.03
CA LYS A 39 13.34 25.04 -13.04
C LYS A 39 13.72 26.47 -13.44
N LYS A 40 13.58 26.84 -14.72
CA LYS A 40 13.74 28.22 -15.19
C LYS A 40 12.55 29.07 -14.79
N GLU A 41 11.35 28.59 -15.09
CA GLU A 41 10.07 29.24 -14.79
C GLU A 41 9.76 29.24 -13.28
N PHE A 42 10.11 28.15 -12.57
CA PHE A 42 9.88 27.97 -11.14
C PHE A 42 11.17 27.74 -10.35
N PRO A 43 11.95 28.82 -10.05
CA PRO A 43 13.28 28.70 -9.40
C PRO A 43 13.26 27.97 -8.04
N TRP A 44 12.14 28.05 -7.29
CA TRP A 44 11.97 27.38 -6.02
C TRP A 44 12.01 25.83 -6.10
N LEU A 45 11.90 25.24 -7.30
CA LEU A 45 12.11 23.80 -7.52
C LEU A 45 13.58 23.39 -7.34
N LYS A 46 14.53 24.32 -7.40
CA LYS A 46 15.96 24.07 -7.14
C LYS A 46 16.26 23.83 -5.65
N GLU A 47 15.37 24.27 -4.76
CA GLU A 47 15.55 24.16 -3.32
C GLU A 47 15.30 22.74 -2.77
N VAL A 48 14.62 21.89 -3.55
CA VAL A 48 14.33 20.51 -3.17
C VAL A 48 15.19 19.53 -3.95
N ASP A 49 15.16 18.28 -3.51
CA ASP A 49 15.89 17.19 -4.16
C ASP A 49 15.45 16.99 -5.61
N SER A 50 16.40 17.06 -6.55
CA SER A 50 16.13 16.88 -7.98
C SER A 50 15.66 15.48 -8.33
N LEU A 51 16.13 14.46 -7.60
CA LEU A 51 15.70 13.07 -7.80
C LEU A 51 14.27 12.86 -7.34
N ALA A 52 13.81 13.61 -6.33
CA ALA A 52 12.39 13.61 -5.94
C ALA A 52 11.48 14.16 -7.05
N LEU A 53 11.96 15.15 -7.79
CA LEU A 53 11.21 15.68 -8.96
C LEU A 53 11.27 14.71 -10.14
N ALA A 54 12.42 14.08 -10.41
CA ALA A 54 12.55 13.04 -11.43
C ALA A 54 11.65 11.83 -11.15
N ASN A 55 11.54 11.40 -9.89
CA ASN A 55 10.61 10.34 -9.51
C ASN A 55 9.13 10.74 -9.71
N ALA A 56 8.78 12.03 -9.59
CA ALA A 56 7.45 12.49 -9.93
C ALA A 56 7.13 12.29 -11.44
N GLN A 57 8.11 12.54 -12.32
CA GLN A 57 8.02 12.25 -13.77
C GLN A 57 7.88 10.74 -14.02
N ILE A 58 8.73 9.91 -13.40
CA ILE A 58 8.68 8.45 -13.52
C ILE A 58 7.30 7.93 -13.13
N ASN A 59 6.74 8.43 -12.02
CA ASN A 59 5.41 8.07 -11.57
C ASN A 59 4.31 8.48 -12.55
N LEU A 60 4.44 9.65 -13.21
CA LEU A 60 3.51 10.07 -14.25
C LEU A 60 3.61 9.19 -15.48
N ASN A 61 4.84 8.87 -15.92
CA ASN A 61 5.07 7.96 -17.04
C ASN A 61 4.49 6.56 -16.76
N LYS A 62 4.74 6.03 -15.56
CA LYS A 62 4.17 4.74 -15.14
C LYS A 62 2.63 4.75 -15.15
N ALA A 63 2.01 5.86 -14.72
CA ALA A 63 0.55 5.99 -14.75
C ALA A 63 0.00 5.99 -16.19
N TYR A 64 0.69 6.63 -17.12
CA TYR A 64 0.34 6.55 -18.55
C TYR A 64 0.55 5.16 -19.13
N ASN A 65 1.69 4.52 -18.85
CA ASN A 65 1.97 3.16 -19.33
C ASN A 65 0.92 2.17 -18.83
N ASN A 66 0.56 2.22 -17.56
CA ASN A 66 -0.51 1.39 -17.00
C ASN A 66 -1.86 1.63 -17.71
N PHE A 67 -2.20 2.91 -17.96
CA PHE A 67 -3.42 3.24 -18.71
C PHE A 67 -3.42 2.68 -20.12
N TRP A 68 -2.30 2.76 -20.84
CA TRP A 68 -2.21 2.26 -22.21
C TRP A 68 -2.17 0.73 -22.27
N SER A 69 -1.49 0.07 -21.33
CA SER A 69 -1.39 -1.40 -21.30
C SER A 69 -2.73 -2.08 -20.96
N ASN A 70 -3.52 -1.49 -20.06
CA ASN A 70 -4.81 -2.08 -19.66
C ASN A 70 -5.85 -1.01 -19.31
N ARG A 71 -6.50 -0.43 -20.33
CA ARG A 71 -7.53 0.61 -20.18
C ARG A 71 -8.78 0.14 -19.45
N LYS A 72 -9.07 -1.16 -19.45
CA LYS A 72 -10.22 -1.71 -18.72
C LYS A 72 -10.00 -1.67 -17.21
N HIS A 73 -8.75 -1.76 -16.79
CA HIS A 73 -8.38 -1.79 -15.36
C HIS A 73 -7.88 -0.44 -14.84
N PHE A 74 -7.06 0.28 -15.62
CA PHE A 74 -6.47 1.55 -15.22
C PHE A 74 -7.14 2.74 -15.92
N GLY A 75 -7.57 3.72 -15.12
CA GLY A 75 -8.07 4.99 -15.65
C GLY A 75 -6.94 5.92 -16.11
N LYS A 76 -7.30 6.99 -16.84
CA LYS A 76 -6.35 8.05 -17.21
C LYS A 76 -5.65 8.64 -15.96
N PRO A 77 -4.38 9.08 -16.07
CA PRO A 77 -3.70 9.80 -14.99
C PRO A 77 -4.54 10.98 -14.48
N ARG A 78 -4.58 11.17 -13.16
CA ARG A 78 -5.36 12.22 -12.51
C ARG A 78 -4.45 13.21 -11.78
N PHE A 79 -4.87 14.46 -11.68
CA PHE A 79 -4.20 15.47 -10.87
C PHE A 79 -4.17 15.08 -9.40
N LYS A 80 -3.01 15.25 -8.77
CA LYS A 80 -2.82 14.96 -7.34
C LYS A 80 -3.31 16.14 -6.49
N SER A 81 -4.12 15.85 -5.47
CA SER A 81 -4.67 16.85 -4.55
C SER A 81 -3.98 16.81 -3.18
N LYS A 82 -3.76 17.99 -2.58
CA LYS A 82 -3.35 18.12 -1.18
C LYS A 82 -4.44 17.63 -0.20
N LYS A 83 -5.71 17.64 -0.65
CA LYS A 83 -6.87 17.28 0.20
C LYS A 83 -6.91 15.80 0.57
N THR A 84 -6.29 14.90 -0.18
CA THR A 84 -6.27 13.45 0.10
C THR A 84 -5.54 13.10 1.39
N GLY A 85 -4.74 14.02 1.95
CA GLY A 85 -4.03 13.82 3.21
C GLY A 85 -2.80 12.93 3.12
N HIS A 86 -2.60 12.22 2.03
CA HIS A 86 -1.38 11.45 1.76
C HIS A 86 -0.37 12.32 1.02
N ALA A 87 0.83 12.39 1.55
CA ALA A 87 1.93 13.08 0.92
C ALA A 87 3.16 12.17 0.93
N SER A 88 3.81 12.01 -0.21
CA SER A 88 5.04 11.24 -0.33
C SER A 88 5.90 11.74 -1.47
N TYR A 89 7.19 11.50 -1.36
CA TYR A 89 8.14 11.57 -2.46
C TYR A 89 9.16 10.44 -2.33
N SER A 90 9.71 10.00 -3.45
CA SER A 90 10.80 9.02 -3.49
C SER A 90 12.06 9.69 -4.00
N THR A 91 13.21 9.27 -3.48
CA THR A 91 14.52 9.66 -3.95
C THR A 91 15.41 8.43 -4.10
N ASN A 92 16.19 8.39 -5.16
CA ASN A 92 17.12 7.30 -5.41
C ASN A 92 18.43 7.56 -4.69
N ASN A 93 19.08 6.50 -4.23
CA ASN A 93 20.42 6.61 -3.66
C ASN A 93 21.45 6.61 -4.78
N GLN A 94 21.90 7.78 -5.20
CA GLN A 94 22.99 7.94 -6.15
C GLN A 94 24.25 8.37 -5.40
N HIS A 95 25.35 7.67 -5.64
CA HIS A 95 26.67 7.95 -5.04
C HIS A 95 26.64 8.11 -3.51
N GLY A 96 25.83 7.30 -2.82
CA GLY A 96 25.73 7.37 -1.35
C GLY A 96 25.05 8.64 -0.83
N SER A 97 24.19 9.28 -1.63
CA SER A 97 23.40 10.45 -1.22
C SER A 97 22.40 10.17 -0.10
N VAL A 98 22.01 8.90 0.07
CA VAL A 98 21.21 8.42 1.20
C VAL A 98 22.05 7.45 2.01
N ARG A 99 22.23 7.72 3.31
CA ARG A 99 22.99 6.89 4.25
C ARG A 99 22.23 6.75 5.55
N ILE A 100 22.44 5.64 6.24
CA ILE A 100 21.89 5.37 7.58
C ILE A 100 23.07 5.17 8.51
N GLU A 101 23.10 5.93 9.60
CA GLU A 101 24.11 5.81 10.65
C GLU A 101 23.39 5.78 12.00
N GLY A 102 23.44 4.65 12.67
CA GLY A 102 22.74 4.41 13.92
C GLY A 102 21.24 4.71 13.77
N ASN A 103 20.76 5.69 14.52
CA ASN A 103 19.35 6.11 14.52
C ASN A 103 19.10 7.39 13.69
N LYS A 104 19.90 7.64 12.67
CA LYS A 104 19.76 8.79 11.76
C LYS A 104 19.85 8.35 10.30
N VAL A 105 19.13 9.06 9.45
CA VAL A 105 19.19 8.93 7.99
C VAL A 105 19.61 10.27 7.38
N LYS A 106 20.59 10.25 6.51
CA LYS A 106 20.96 11.38 5.66
C LYS A 106 20.11 11.37 4.40
N LEU A 107 19.51 12.51 4.08
CA LEU A 107 18.66 12.67 2.89
C LEU A 107 19.12 13.90 2.09
N PRO A 108 19.05 13.84 0.75
CA PRO A 108 19.40 14.97 -0.11
C PRO A 108 18.63 16.23 0.28
N LYS A 109 19.32 17.38 0.31
CA LYS A 109 18.75 18.70 0.68
C LYS A 109 18.15 18.81 2.08
N THR A 110 17.93 17.71 2.79
CA THR A 110 17.35 17.70 4.14
C THR A 110 18.41 17.55 5.23
N GLY A 111 19.51 16.87 4.90
CA GLY A 111 20.55 16.54 5.87
C GLY A 111 20.19 15.35 6.74
N TRP A 112 20.77 15.28 7.94
CA TRP A 112 20.55 14.22 8.91
C TRP A 112 19.20 14.37 9.62
N VAL A 113 18.40 13.30 9.63
CA VAL A 113 17.09 13.22 10.29
C VAL A 113 17.07 12.04 11.24
N LYS A 114 16.52 12.21 12.42
CA LYS A 114 16.32 11.13 13.39
C LYS A 114 15.40 10.07 12.81
N LEU A 115 15.83 8.81 12.90
CA LEU A 115 15.15 7.63 12.41
C LEU A 115 14.89 6.67 13.56
N CYS A 116 13.67 6.14 13.67
CA CYS A 116 13.37 4.99 14.49
C CYS A 116 13.43 3.75 13.61
N LEU A 117 14.58 3.10 13.57
CA LEU A 117 14.81 1.90 12.80
C LEU A 117 14.34 0.70 13.63
N HIS A 118 13.22 0.10 13.23
CA HIS A 118 12.62 -1.05 13.93
C HIS A 118 13.24 -2.40 13.52
N ARG A 119 14.02 -2.40 12.44
CA ARG A 119 14.70 -3.56 11.88
C ARG A 119 16.04 -3.11 11.31
N PRO A 120 17.15 -3.77 11.64
CA PRO A 120 18.45 -3.50 10.99
C PRO A 120 18.34 -3.80 9.49
N LEU A 121 19.14 -3.13 8.69
CA LEU A 121 19.32 -3.51 7.30
C LEU A 121 20.11 -4.83 7.26
N MET A 122 19.88 -5.61 6.22
CA MET A 122 20.65 -6.83 5.98
C MET A 122 22.12 -6.45 5.69
N GLU A 123 23.02 -7.28 6.19
CA GLU A 123 24.45 -7.16 5.87
C GLU A 123 24.64 -7.22 4.36
N ASN A 124 25.60 -6.49 3.85
CA ASN A 124 25.89 -6.37 2.41
C ASN A 124 24.74 -5.87 1.53
N SER A 125 23.70 -5.26 2.14
CA SER A 125 22.61 -4.68 1.37
C SER A 125 22.92 -3.27 0.88
N THR A 126 22.48 -2.98 -0.34
CA THR A 126 22.62 -1.65 -0.97
C THR A 126 21.29 -0.92 -0.97
N ILE A 127 21.26 0.31 -0.41
CA ILE A 127 20.08 1.17 -0.48
C ILE A 127 19.91 1.66 -1.91
N LYS A 128 18.78 1.38 -2.54
CA LYS A 128 18.44 1.83 -3.93
C LYS A 128 17.56 3.06 -3.93
N THR A 129 16.42 2.99 -3.25
CA THR A 129 15.42 4.06 -3.25
C THR A 129 14.83 4.22 -1.86
N VAL A 130 14.58 5.46 -1.50
CA VAL A 130 13.92 5.80 -0.23
C VAL A 130 12.66 6.60 -0.51
N THR A 131 11.56 6.21 0.11
CA THR A 131 10.30 6.93 0.03
C THR A 131 9.93 7.51 1.39
N ILE A 132 9.86 8.83 1.45
CA ILE A 132 9.38 9.55 2.63
C ILE A 132 7.87 9.80 2.46
N SER A 133 7.09 9.47 3.47
CA SER A 133 5.65 9.66 3.47
C SER A 133 5.16 10.33 4.76
N LYS A 134 4.02 11.03 4.64
CA LYS A 134 3.30 11.60 5.78
C LYS A 134 1.88 11.08 5.78
N THR A 135 1.45 10.53 6.90
CA THR A 135 0.07 10.06 7.09
C THR A 135 -0.89 11.21 7.42
N PRO A 136 -2.21 11.02 7.22
CA PRO A 136 -3.22 11.98 7.66
C PRO A 136 -3.22 12.25 9.18
N SER A 137 -2.69 11.31 9.99
CA SER A 137 -2.48 11.46 11.44
C SER A 137 -1.27 12.34 11.81
N GLY A 138 -0.47 12.77 10.80
CA GLY A 138 0.67 13.67 10.97
C GLY A 138 2.01 12.97 11.19
N LYS A 139 2.05 11.64 11.24
CA LYS A 139 3.29 10.86 11.38
C LYS A 139 4.06 10.80 10.07
N TYR A 140 5.39 10.76 10.18
CA TYR A 140 6.28 10.56 9.05
C TYR A 140 6.83 9.13 9.07
N TYR A 141 6.92 8.53 7.89
CA TYR A 141 7.50 7.21 7.69
C TYR A 141 8.52 7.27 6.57
N ILE A 142 9.50 6.42 6.66
CA ILE A 142 10.48 6.15 5.63
C ILE A 142 10.36 4.68 5.21
N SER A 143 10.26 4.44 3.92
CA SER A 143 10.35 3.11 3.31
C SER A 143 11.66 3.04 2.54
N ILE A 144 12.47 2.08 2.87
CA ILE A 144 13.82 1.91 2.30
C ILE A 144 13.80 0.66 1.44
N LEU A 145 14.05 0.84 0.15
CA LEU A 145 14.25 -0.27 -0.79
C LEU A 145 15.73 -0.61 -0.78
N VAL A 146 16.02 -1.82 -0.40
CA VAL A 146 17.37 -2.38 -0.42
C VAL A 146 17.47 -3.51 -1.43
N GLU A 147 18.65 -3.64 -2.02
CA GLU A 147 19.05 -4.78 -2.84
C GLU A 147 20.08 -5.58 -2.05
N TYR A 148 19.92 -6.86 -2.01
CA TYR A 148 20.85 -7.80 -1.37
C TYR A 148 20.79 -9.14 -2.11
N GLU A 149 21.86 -9.88 -2.05
CA GLU A 149 21.88 -11.25 -2.58
C GLU A 149 21.09 -12.16 -1.66
N ASN A 150 20.16 -12.88 -2.23
CA ASN A 150 19.31 -13.80 -1.49
C ASN A 150 19.37 -15.18 -2.15
N GLN A 151 19.95 -16.13 -1.43
CA GLN A 151 20.03 -17.53 -1.86
C GLN A 151 18.84 -18.32 -1.31
N ILE A 152 17.63 -17.97 -1.74
CA ILE A 152 16.46 -18.79 -1.39
C ILE A 152 16.43 -20.00 -2.31
N LEU A 153 16.71 -21.16 -1.73
CA LEU A 153 16.50 -22.45 -2.39
C LEU A 153 15.03 -22.86 -2.24
N SER A 154 14.41 -23.26 -3.35
CA SER A 154 13.10 -23.88 -3.29
C SER A 154 13.19 -25.20 -2.54
N ILE A 155 12.27 -25.39 -1.61
CA ILE A 155 12.17 -26.64 -0.84
C ILE A 155 11.13 -27.57 -1.48
N ILE A 156 11.32 -28.87 -1.31
CA ILE A 156 10.28 -29.86 -1.63
C ILE A 156 9.30 -29.86 -0.47
N PRO A 157 8.02 -29.49 -0.70
CA PRO A 157 7.05 -29.39 0.37
C PRO A 157 6.78 -30.75 1.02
N LYS A 158 6.77 -30.78 2.35
CA LYS A 158 6.39 -31.96 3.15
C LYS A 158 5.10 -31.70 3.94
N ASN A 159 4.93 -30.48 4.44
CA ASN A 159 3.77 -30.08 5.23
C ASN A 159 2.85 -29.19 4.41
N PHE A 160 1.60 -29.64 4.25
CA PHE A 160 0.58 -28.97 3.45
C PHE A 160 -0.54 -28.45 4.34
N LEU A 161 -1.15 -27.34 3.93
CA LEU A 161 -2.35 -26.79 4.57
C LEU A 161 -3.31 -26.25 3.51
N GLY A 162 -4.58 -26.56 3.65
CA GLY A 162 -5.68 -25.94 2.91
C GLY A 162 -6.31 -24.81 3.74
N LEU A 163 -6.56 -23.65 3.11
CA LEU A 163 -7.25 -22.54 3.76
C LEU A 163 -8.45 -22.10 2.92
N ASP A 164 -9.61 -22.06 3.55
CA ASP A 164 -10.82 -21.47 2.98
C ASP A 164 -11.14 -20.12 3.63
N PHE A 165 -11.78 -19.23 2.87
CA PHE A 165 -12.19 -17.90 3.35
C PHE A 165 -13.35 -17.99 4.32
N ALA A 166 -13.16 -17.54 5.54
CA ALA A 166 -14.23 -17.45 6.52
C ALA A 166 -14.85 -16.05 6.60
N MET A 167 -16.18 -15.95 6.35
CA MET A 167 -16.88 -14.67 6.41
C MET A 167 -16.92 -14.08 7.84
N HIS A 168 -17.02 -14.93 8.84
CA HIS A 168 -17.08 -14.54 10.26
C HIS A 168 -15.74 -14.63 10.98
N GLY A 169 -14.79 -15.38 10.43
CA GLY A 169 -13.40 -15.49 10.86
C GLY A 169 -12.43 -14.85 9.88
N LEU A 170 -11.19 -15.31 9.86
CA LEU A 170 -10.20 -14.99 8.83
C LEU A 170 -10.13 -16.12 7.81
N TYR A 171 -9.95 -17.36 8.29
CA TYR A 171 -9.93 -18.59 7.50
C TYR A 171 -10.44 -19.79 8.32
N VAL A 172 -10.85 -20.80 7.61
CA VAL A 172 -10.99 -22.18 8.09
C VAL A 172 -9.82 -22.97 7.51
N ALA A 173 -9.17 -23.77 8.33
CA ALA A 173 -8.00 -24.55 7.96
C ALA A 173 -8.32 -26.04 7.92
N SER A 174 -7.66 -26.79 7.03
CA SER A 174 -7.86 -28.25 6.88
C SER A 174 -7.40 -29.07 8.08
N ASP A 175 -6.58 -28.48 8.95
CA ASP A 175 -6.10 -29.08 10.21
C ASP A 175 -6.86 -28.56 11.44
N GLU A 176 -8.01 -27.89 11.24
CA GLU A 176 -8.86 -27.31 12.27
C GLU A 176 -8.25 -26.12 13.05
N ASP A 177 -6.99 -25.69 12.75
CA ASP A 177 -6.39 -24.47 13.32
C ASP A 177 -6.99 -23.21 12.69
N ASN A 178 -8.27 -23.01 12.93
CA ASN A 178 -9.04 -21.91 12.39
C ASN A 178 -8.63 -20.57 13.01
N ALA A 179 -8.79 -19.48 12.27
CA ALA A 179 -8.49 -18.16 12.79
C ALA A 179 -9.74 -17.28 12.87
N ASP A 180 -10.08 -16.91 14.09
CA ASP A 180 -11.07 -15.87 14.33
C ASP A 180 -10.50 -14.49 13.99
N TYR A 181 -11.35 -13.64 13.44
CA TYR A 181 -10.99 -12.25 13.16
C TYR A 181 -11.54 -11.31 14.25
N PRO A 182 -10.68 -10.49 14.90
CA PRO A 182 -11.08 -9.68 16.06
C PRO A 182 -12.07 -8.54 15.77
N ASN A 183 -12.51 -8.33 14.53
CA ASN A 183 -13.49 -7.31 14.12
C ASN A 183 -13.12 -5.89 14.56
N PHE A 184 -11.88 -5.46 14.28
CA PHE A 184 -11.30 -4.20 14.76
C PHE A 184 -12.13 -2.98 14.38
N LEU A 185 -12.69 -2.93 13.16
CA LEU A 185 -13.55 -1.84 12.72
C LEU A 185 -14.86 -1.83 13.51
N ARG A 186 -15.51 -2.98 13.66
CA ARG A 186 -16.80 -3.09 14.40
C ARG A 186 -16.63 -2.64 15.85
N LYS A 187 -15.57 -3.08 16.53
CA LYS A 187 -15.26 -2.65 17.92
C LYS A 187 -15.02 -1.15 18.04
N ALA A 188 -14.43 -0.52 17.02
CA ALA A 188 -14.15 0.92 17.01
C ALA A 188 -15.28 1.77 16.42
N GLU A 189 -16.30 1.17 15.82
CA GLU A 189 -17.29 1.84 14.97
C GLU A 189 -18.05 2.95 15.69
N LYS A 190 -18.61 2.68 16.88
CA LYS A 190 -19.35 3.68 17.65
C LYS A 190 -18.50 4.94 17.91
N ARG A 191 -17.23 4.72 18.27
CA ARG A 191 -16.28 5.80 18.53
C ARG A 191 -15.91 6.57 17.25
N LEU A 192 -15.71 5.86 16.15
CA LEU A 192 -15.37 6.44 14.84
C LEU A 192 -16.53 7.28 14.31
N VAL A 193 -17.77 6.74 14.32
CA VAL A 193 -18.97 7.46 13.88
C VAL A 193 -19.21 8.72 14.72
N LYS A 194 -19.05 8.67 16.05
CA LYS A 194 -19.15 9.85 16.91
C LYS A 194 -18.11 10.92 16.51
N ALA A 195 -16.87 10.49 16.25
CA ALA A 195 -15.81 11.41 15.85
C ALA A 195 -16.06 12.04 14.46
N GLN A 196 -16.56 11.26 13.50
CA GLN A 196 -16.90 11.71 12.15
C GLN A 196 -18.10 12.66 12.15
N ARG A 197 -19.18 12.36 12.91
CA ARG A 197 -20.33 13.27 13.10
C ARG A 197 -19.89 14.62 13.69
N LYS A 198 -18.96 14.59 14.67
CA LYS A 198 -18.41 15.81 15.24
C LYS A 198 -17.56 16.59 14.21
N LEU A 199 -16.85 15.89 13.33
CA LEU A 199 -16.08 16.51 12.25
C LEU A 199 -16.99 17.19 11.21
N SER A 200 -18.07 16.52 10.79
CA SER A 200 -19.02 17.08 9.80
C SER A 200 -19.67 18.37 10.26
N LYS A 201 -20.00 18.48 11.54
CA LYS A 201 -20.61 19.67 12.15
C LYS A 201 -19.66 20.87 12.33
N ARG A 202 -18.33 20.68 12.16
CA ARG A 202 -17.35 21.75 12.33
C ARG A 202 -17.19 22.60 11.08
N GLN A 203 -17.07 23.90 11.23
CA GLN A 203 -16.86 24.86 10.13
C GLN A 203 -15.59 24.51 9.33
N LYS A 204 -15.72 24.45 8.01
CA LYS A 204 -14.60 24.23 7.08
C LYS A 204 -13.54 25.32 7.26
N GLY A 205 -12.24 24.94 7.29
CA GLY A 205 -11.13 25.87 7.49
C GLY A 205 -10.77 26.16 8.94
N SER A 206 -11.67 25.94 9.93
CA SER A 206 -11.42 26.27 11.31
C SER A 206 -10.32 25.39 11.96
N ARG A 207 -9.60 25.94 12.94
CA ARG A 207 -8.62 25.21 13.77
C ARG A 207 -9.26 24.00 14.46
N ASN A 208 -10.48 24.15 14.97
CA ASN A 208 -11.22 23.10 15.64
C ASN A 208 -11.60 21.95 14.69
N ARG A 209 -11.92 22.24 13.43
CA ARG A 209 -12.11 21.21 12.39
C ARG A 209 -10.82 20.47 12.10
N ASN A 210 -9.68 21.16 12.01
CA ASN A 210 -8.38 20.53 11.78
C ASN A 210 -7.98 19.62 12.94
N LYS A 211 -8.19 20.02 14.21
CA LYS A 211 -7.98 19.16 15.38
C LYS A 211 -8.88 17.90 15.33
N GLN A 212 -10.15 18.08 14.96
CA GLN A 212 -11.08 16.94 14.88
C GLN A 212 -10.74 16.01 13.71
N ARG A 213 -10.31 16.54 12.54
CA ARG A 213 -9.82 15.76 11.41
C ARG A 213 -8.63 14.88 11.82
N LEU A 214 -7.71 15.42 12.58
CA LEU A 214 -6.57 14.66 13.11
C LEU A 214 -7.03 13.51 14.01
N ARG A 215 -8.00 13.75 14.92
CA ARG A 215 -8.56 12.69 15.79
C ARG A 215 -9.18 11.56 14.98
N VAL A 216 -9.95 11.89 13.95
CA VAL A 216 -10.55 10.88 13.03
C VAL A 216 -9.44 10.11 12.32
N ALA A 217 -8.40 10.79 11.82
CA ALA A 217 -7.27 10.15 11.14
C ALA A 217 -6.51 9.17 12.06
N VAL A 218 -6.29 9.55 13.32
CA VAL A 218 -5.64 8.68 14.33
C VAL A 218 -6.49 7.43 14.62
N LEU A 219 -7.82 7.57 14.69
CA LEU A 219 -8.71 6.41 14.87
C LEU A 219 -8.64 5.44 13.68
N HIS A 220 -8.69 5.95 12.45
CA HIS A 220 -8.52 5.12 11.26
C HIS A 220 -7.15 4.44 11.21
N GLU A 221 -6.07 5.17 11.53
CA GLU A 221 -4.72 4.62 11.58
C GLU A 221 -4.61 3.50 12.60
N LYS A 222 -5.20 3.66 13.81
CA LYS A 222 -5.21 2.63 14.84
C LYS A 222 -5.88 1.34 14.34
N ILE A 223 -7.06 1.45 13.74
CA ILE A 223 -7.80 0.30 13.19
C ILE A 223 -6.97 -0.40 12.09
N ALA A 224 -6.41 0.38 11.18
CA ALA A 224 -5.59 -0.15 10.09
C ALA A 224 -4.32 -0.86 10.60
N ASN A 225 -3.68 -0.31 11.63
CA ASN A 225 -2.47 -0.89 12.22
C ASN A 225 -2.79 -2.18 13.00
N GLN A 226 -3.89 -2.21 13.77
CA GLN A 226 -4.32 -3.42 14.48
C GLN A 226 -4.65 -4.55 13.51
N ARG A 227 -5.36 -4.25 12.42
CA ARG A 227 -5.61 -5.22 11.35
C ARG A 227 -4.32 -5.74 10.75
N ARG A 228 -3.42 -4.84 10.34
CA ARG A 228 -2.15 -5.22 9.72
C ARG A 228 -1.28 -6.08 10.65
N ASP A 229 -1.16 -5.72 11.91
CA ASP A 229 -0.40 -6.47 12.90
C ASP A 229 -0.95 -7.90 13.07
N PHE A 230 -2.27 -8.02 13.21
CA PHE A 230 -2.94 -9.31 13.31
C PHE A 230 -2.68 -10.19 12.08
N LEU A 231 -2.89 -9.64 10.88
CA LEU A 231 -2.71 -10.38 9.63
C LEU A 231 -1.23 -10.77 9.41
N HIS A 232 -0.29 -9.88 9.77
CA HIS A 232 1.14 -10.20 9.70
C HIS A 232 1.53 -11.35 10.64
N LYS A 233 0.99 -11.36 11.88
CA LYS A 233 1.23 -12.42 12.86
C LYS A 233 0.67 -13.76 12.37
N LYS A 234 -0.57 -13.77 11.89
CA LYS A 234 -1.18 -15.00 11.35
C LYS A 234 -0.46 -15.51 10.10
N ALA A 235 -0.15 -14.63 9.15
CA ALA A 235 0.61 -15.01 7.96
C ALA A 235 2.04 -15.49 8.28
N ARG A 236 2.68 -14.97 9.33
CA ARG A 236 4.00 -15.45 9.79
C ARG A 236 3.89 -16.83 10.44
N TYR A 237 2.91 -16.99 11.32
CA TYR A 237 2.64 -18.25 12.00
C TYR A 237 2.44 -19.41 11.02
N LEU A 238 1.63 -19.20 9.96
CA LEU A 238 1.41 -20.23 8.94
C LEU A 238 2.65 -20.49 8.08
N ALA A 239 3.33 -19.42 7.64
CA ALA A 239 4.52 -19.56 6.80
C ALA A 239 5.67 -20.29 7.54
N ASP A 240 5.73 -20.20 8.87
CA ASP A 240 6.75 -20.91 9.64
C ASP A 240 6.44 -22.40 9.82
N ARG A 241 5.15 -22.80 9.77
CA ARG A 241 4.71 -24.19 10.06
C ARG A 241 4.52 -25.04 8.82
N TYR A 242 4.07 -24.45 7.70
CA TYR A 242 3.72 -25.20 6.48
C TYR A 242 4.64 -24.84 5.33
N ASP A 243 4.86 -25.80 4.43
CA ASP A 243 5.75 -25.66 3.29
C ASP A 243 4.98 -25.26 2.02
N ALA A 244 3.76 -25.75 1.90
CA ALA A 244 2.83 -25.35 0.84
C ALA A 244 1.44 -25.10 1.41
N ILE A 245 0.83 -23.99 0.99
CA ILE A 245 -0.51 -23.60 1.46
C ILE A 245 -1.40 -23.41 0.24
N GLY A 246 -2.52 -24.19 0.20
CA GLY A 246 -3.57 -24.07 -0.80
C GLY A 246 -4.61 -23.05 -0.36
N ILE A 247 -5.00 -22.15 -1.26
CA ILE A 247 -6.12 -21.21 -1.06
C ILE A 247 -7.00 -21.17 -2.31
N GLU A 248 -8.29 -20.88 -2.13
CA GLU A 248 -9.18 -20.61 -3.25
C GLU A 248 -8.92 -19.21 -3.84
N ASP A 249 -8.91 -19.09 -5.18
CA ASP A 249 -8.77 -17.79 -5.88
C ASP A 249 -10.10 -17.02 -5.87
N ILE A 250 -10.42 -16.44 -4.73
CA ILE A 250 -11.68 -15.73 -4.49
C ILE A 250 -11.58 -14.27 -4.91
N SER A 251 -12.54 -13.80 -5.71
CA SER A 251 -12.70 -12.38 -5.99
C SER A 251 -13.40 -11.65 -4.84
N VAL A 252 -12.64 -11.28 -3.82
CA VAL A 252 -13.12 -10.50 -2.66
C VAL A 252 -13.86 -9.23 -3.10
N LYS A 253 -13.43 -8.61 -4.19
CA LYS A 253 -14.07 -7.41 -4.77
C LYS A 253 -15.47 -7.72 -5.32
N ALA A 254 -15.66 -8.89 -5.92
CA ALA A 254 -16.96 -9.32 -6.41
C ALA A 254 -17.92 -9.62 -5.25
N MET A 255 -17.45 -10.32 -4.22
CA MET A 255 -18.23 -10.64 -3.01
C MET A 255 -18.62 -9.37 -2.22
N ALA A 256 -17.79 -8.33 -2.22
CA ALA A 256 -18.08 -7.07 -1.53
C ALA A 256 -19.09 -6.19 -2.27
N LYS A 257 -19.43 -6.49 -3.53
CA LYS A 257 -20.42 -5.71 -4.30
C LYS A 257 -21.82 -5.92 -3.70
N ARG A 258 -22.57 -4.82 -3.62
CA ARG A 258 -23.99 -4.87 -3.23
C ARG A 258 -24.79 -5.60 -4.31
N LYS A 259 -25.59 -6.59 -3.92
CA LYS A 259 -26.56 -7.22 -4.83
C LYS A 259 -27.57 -6.17 -5.31
N LYS A 260 -28.06 -6.30 -6.55
CA LYS A 260 -29.02 -5.34 -7.15
C LYS A 260 -30.31 -5.20 -6.35
N ASP A 261 -30.70 -6.24 -5.63
CA ASP A 261 -31.94 -6.30 -4.81
C ASP A 261 -31.84 -5.53 -3.48
N GLY A 262 -30.71 -4.89 -3.19
CA GLY A 262 -30.58 -3.95 -2.07
C GLY A 262 -30.59 -4.53 -0.66
N LYS A 263 -30.94 -5.80 -0.47
CA LYS A 263 -31.31 -6.37 0.84
C LYS A 263 -30.12 -6.74 1.75
N PHE A 264 -28.97 -7.16 1.24
CA PHE A 264 -27.81 -7.51 2.06
C PHE A 264 -26.49 -7.13 1.38
N SER A 265 -25.57 -6.53 2.14
CA SER A 265 -24.21 -6.24 1.72
C SER A 265 -23.24 -6.71 2.78
N PHE A 266 -22.48 -7.74 2.48
CA PHE A 266 -21.37 -8.22 3.31
C PHE A 266 -20.08 -7.37 3.14
N GLY A 267 -20.10 -6.34 2.28
CA GLY A 267 -18.95 -5.54 1.91
C GLY A 267 -18.18 -4.96 3.09
N LYS A 268 -18.88 -4.61 4.19
CA LYS A 268 -18.25 -4.11 5.41
C LYS A 268 -17.45 -5.20 6.14
N SER A 269 -18.03 -6.38 6.32
CA SER A 269 -17.37 -7.52 6.97
C SER A 269 -16.20 -8.03 6.14
N ILE A 270 -16.39 -8.20 4.84
CA ILE A 270 -15.35 -8.59 3.89
C ILE A 270 -14.20 -7.59 3.86
N SER A 271 -14.50 -6.28 3.84
CA SER A 271 -13.48 -5.22 3.88
C SER A 271 -12.75 -5.16 5.23
N ASP A 272 -13.43 -5.48 6.33
CA ASP A 272 -12.81 -5.51 7.65
C ASP A 272 -11.91 -6.72 7.83
N ASN A 273 -12.31 -7.89 7.32
CA ASN A 273 -11.54 -9.12 7.37
C ASN A 273 -10.14 -8.98 6.76
N GLY A 274 -10.03 -8.37 5.58
CA GLY A 274 -8.73 -8.08 4.94
C GLY A 274 -8.09 -9.29 4.27
N TRP A 275 -8.86 -10.28 3.80
CA TRP A 275 -8.39 -11.50 3.14
C TRP A 275 -7.34 -11.26 2.06
N SER A 276 -7.57 -10.37 1.10
CA SER A 276 -6.58 -10.07 0.05
C SER A 276 -5.25 -9.53 0.60
N MET A 277 -5.29 -8.81 1.73
CA MET A 277 -4.07 -8.34 2.40
C MET A 277 -3.35 -9.52 3.08
N PHE A 278 -4.11 -10.41 3.71
CA PHE A 278 -3.60 -11.61 4.34
C PHE A 278 -2.93 -12.54 3.32
N THR A 279 -3.61 -12.86 2.22
CA THR A 279 -3.06 -13.73 1.17
C THR A 279 -1.81 -13.16 0.53
N SER A 280 -1.77 -11.85 0.28
CA SER A 280 -0.54 -11.18 -0.20
C SER A 280 0.61 -11.24 0.82
N MET A 281 0.31 -11.12 2.12
CA MET A 281 1.32 -11.26 3.18
C MET A 281 1.83 -12.69 3.30
N LEU A 282 0.97 -13.66 3.14
CA LEU A 282 1.30 -15.08 3.16
C LEU A 282 2.20 -15.43 1.97
N GLU A 283 1.80 -15.00 0.76
CA GLU A 283 2.51 -15.27 -0.49
C GLU A 283 3.99 -14.84 -0.42
N TYR A 284 4.28 -13.58 -0.06
CA TYR A 284 5.69 -13.16 -0.01
C TYR A 284 6.47 -13.76 1.15
N LYS A 285 5.79 -14.11 2.27
CA LYS A 285 6.47 -14.75 3.42
C LYS A 285 6.86 -16.20 3.12
N LEU A 286 6.00 -16.93 2.43
CA LEU A 286 6.31 -18.27 1.92
C LEU A 286 7.44 -18.19 0.89
N ALA A 287 7.34 -17.30 -0.09
CA ALA A 287 8.37 -17.11 -1.09
C ALA A 287 9.73 -16.76 -0.49
N TRP A 288 9.79 -15.96 0.58
CA TRP A 288 11.05 -15.68 1.29
C TRP A 288 11.66 -16.88 2.00
N GLN A 289 10.91 -17.95 2.17
CA GLN A 289 11.37 -19.20 2.79
C GLN A 289 11.52 -20.35 1.76
N GLY A 290 11.42 -20.07 0.45
CA GLY A 290 11.46 -21.08 -0.60
C GLY A 290 10.21 -21.96 -0.67
N LYS A 291 9.13 -21.55 0.00
CA LYS A 291 7.84 -22.23 0.14
C LYS A 291 6.82 -21.71 -0.84
N GLN A 292 5.69 -22.39 -0.97
CA GLN A 292 4.72 -22.11 -2.03
C GLN A 292 3.34 -21.73 -1.51
N LEU A 293 2.69 -20.76 -2.18
CA LEU A 293 1.25 -20.50 -2.08
C LEU A 293 0.59 -20.98 -3.37
N ILE A 294 -0.30 -21.96 -3.25
CA ILE A 294 -1.01 -22.58 -4.37
C ILE A 294 -2.42 -21.98 -4.43
N LYS A 295 -2.78 -21.37 -5.57
CA LYS A 295 -4.12 -20.86 -5.80
C LYS A 295 -4.92 -21.88 -6.57
N ILE A 296 -6.00 -22.35 -5.97
CA ILE A 296 -6.93 -23.30 -6.57
C ILE A 296 -7.96 -22.50 -7.39
N ASP A 297 -8.26 -22.97 -8.59
CA ASP A 297 -9.23 -22.29 -9.45
C ASP A 297 -10.60 -22.20 -8.75
N LYS A 298 -11.23 -21.05 -8.87
CA LYS A 298 -12.56 -20.75 -8.26
C LYS A 298 -13.69 -21.65 -8.78
N TRP A 299 -13.50 -22.33 -9.91
CA TRP A 299 -14.46 -23.29 -10.48
C TRP A 299 -14.18 -24.73 -10.08
N TYR A 300 -13.12 -24.98 -9.32
CA TYR A 300 -12.86 -26.32 -8.79
C TYR A 300 -13.99 -26.70 -7.83
N PRO A 301 -14.68 -27.84 -8.05
CA PRO A 301 -15.87 -28.21 -7.30
C PRO A 301 -15.53 -28.79 -5.91
N SER A 302 -14.79 -28.06 -5.09
CA SER A 302 -14.27 -28.50 -3.79
C SER A 302 -15.35 -28.96 -2.82
N SER A 303 -16.56 -28.42 -2.90
CA SER A 303 -17.71 -28.82 -2.08
C SER A 303 -18.56 -29.97 -2.65
N GLN A 304 -18.26 -30.41 -3.88
CA GLN A 304 -19.03 -31.44 -4.58
C GLN A 304 -18.24 -32.75 -4.71
N ILE A 305 -16.95 -32.73 -4.48
CA ILE A 305 -16.09 -33.90 -4.57
C ILE A 305 -15.81 -34.47 -3.20
N CYS A 306 -16.11 -35.72 -2.99
CA CYS A 306 -15.75 -36.42 -1.77
C CYS A 306 -14.22 -36.55 -1.69
N HIS A 307 -13.62 -36.08 -0.59
CA HIS A 307 -12.17 -36.12 -0.40
C HIS A 307 -11.60 -37.54 -0.20
N VAL A 308 -12.49 -38.50 0.11
CA VAL A 308 -12.11 -39.90 0.35
C VAL A 308 -12.17 -40.73 -0.93
N CYS A 309 -13.24 -40.61 -1.72
CA CYS A 309 -13.45 -41.45 -2.90
C CYS A 309 -13.39 -40.70 -4.24
N GLY A 310 -13.30 -39.37 -4.20
CA GLY A 310 -13.24 -38.55 -5.42
C GLY A 310 -14.55 -38.41 -6.19
N TYR A 311 -15.69 -38.93 -5.67
CA TYR A 311 -17.01 -38.89 -6.29
C TYR A 311 -17.72 -37.55 -6.00
#